data_d004ebadc3bcf0b3d3f614bb4c7975d5
#
_entry.id   d004ebadc3bcf0b3d3f614bb4c7975d5
#
_cell.length_a   1.000
_cell.length_b   1.000
_cell.length_c   1.000
_cell.angle_alpha   90.00
_cell.angle_beta   90.00
_cell.angle_gamma   90.00
#
_symmetry.space_group_name_H-M   'P 1'
#
loop_
_entity.id
_entity.type
_entity.pdbx_description
1 polymer ?
#
loop_
_entity_poly.entity_id
_entity_poly.type
_entity_poly.pdbx_seq_one_letter_code
_entity_poly.pdbx_strand_id
1 'polypeptide(L)'
;MNQTHSSLGNSSEAEGLLRPTALWAADCADLALSVFEVREGGDSRPREAIAGSRGFGSGNRRDKALRSLAWAAHSAAKESGQQSAQYAARAAMLAAAVAYTHTDLNEGKQGVNQARHILGPAVYAALACEIAAEHDADIADDILQAAANNAPQEVCILLRCMPPQPRGTTRLSQLFHDLDARIRTAATS
;
A
#
# COMPACT_ATOMS: atom_id res chain seq x y z
N MET A 1 18.19 -23.58 20.62
CA MET A 1 18.06 -22.11 20.57
C MET A 1 16.61 -21.83 20.12
N ASN A 2 15.74 -21.53 21.09
CA ASN A 2 14.34 -21.20 20.83
C ASN A 2 14.26 -19.77 20.26
N GLN A 3 13.94 -19.64 18.99
CA GLN A 3 13.48 -18.36 18.46
C GLN A 3 12.03 -18.16 18.93
N THR A 4 11.86 -17.29 19.89
CA THR A 4 10.56 -16.77 20.30
C THR A 4 9.99 -15.93 19.13
N HIS A 5 9.13 -16.56 18.33
CA HIS A 5 8.28 -15.83 17.41
C HIS A 5 7.32 -14.98 18.25
N SER A 6 7.59 -13.69 18.31
CA SER A 6 6.69 -12.70 18.90
C SER A 6 5.51 -12.56 17.96
N SER A 7 4.44 -13.32 18.22
CA SER A 7 3.14 -13.02 17.63
C SER A 7 2.71 -11.65 18.16
N LEU A 8 2.42 -10.70 17.26
CA LEU A 8 1.82 -9.42 17.62
C LEU A 8 0.46 -9.70 18.28
N GLY A 9 0.48 -9.86 19.58
CA GLY A 9 -0.69 -10.23 20.37
C GLY A 9 -1.47 -8.98 20.77
N ASN A 10 -2.74 -9.02 20.57
CA ASN A 10 -3.83 -8.09 20.86
C ASN A 10 -4.24 -7.18 19.70
N SER A 11 -5.54 -7.16 19.45
CA SER A 11 -6.19 -6.32 18.43
C SER A 11 -5.84 -4.82 18.54
N SER A 12 -5.60 -4.35 19.76
CA SER A 12 -5.22 -2.95 20.05
C SER A 12 -3.78 -2.62 19.63
N GLU A 13 -2.84 -3.54 19.83
CA GLU A 13 -1.43 -3.36 19.47
C GLU A 13 -1.26 -3.39 17.95
N ALA A 14 -1.90 -4.34 17.28
CA ALA A 14 -1.92 -4.41 15.82
C ALA A 14 -2.55 -3.14 15.20
N GLU A 15 -3.64 -2.61 15.78
CA GLU A 15 -4.27 -1.38 15.32
C GLU A 15 -3.36 -0.17 15.52
N GLY A 16 -2.56 -0.12 16.59
CA GLY A 16 -1.54 0.91 16.83
C GLY A 16 -0.51 0.98 15.70
N LEU A 17 -0.08 -0.15 15.15
CA LEU A 17 0.83 -0.20 14.01
C LEU A 17 0.13 0.13 12.68
N LEU A 18 -1.14 -0.25 12.52
CA LEU A 18 -1.85 -0.07 11.26
C LEU A 18 -2.30 1.38 11.02
N ARG A 19 -2.51 2.20 12.05
CA ARG A 19 -2.94 3.60 11.89
C ARG A 19 -1.90 4.49 11.21
N PRO A 20 -0.64 4.57 11.68
CA PRO A 20 0.40 5.33 10.98
C PRO A 20 0.69 4.75 9.59
N THR A 21 0.62 3.41 9.45
CA THR A 21 0.77 2.74 8.15
C THR A 21 -0.33 3.17 7.16
N ALA A 22 -1.58 3.35 7.62
CA ALA A 22 -2.69 3.78 6.77
C ALA A 22 -2.55 5.24 6.33
N LEU A 23 -2.01 6.13 7.17
CA LEU A 23 -1.68 7.51 6.76
C LEU A 23 -0.63 7.52 5.67
N TRP A 24 0.48 6.82 5.88
CA TRP A 24 1.53 6.68 4.87
C TRP A 24 1.01 6.06 3.56
N ALA A 25 0.21 5.02 3.65
CA ALA A 25 -0.40 4.37 2.50
C ALA A 25 -1.33 5.31 1.72
N ALA A 26 -2.10 6.14 2.43
CA ALA A 26 -2.96 7.15 1.82
C ALA A 26 -2.14 8.22 1.09
N ASP A 27 -1.05 8.70 1.69
CA ASP A 27 -0.17 9.68 1.06
C ASP A 27 0.52 9.12 -0.18
N CYS A 28 0.97 7.87 -0.14
CA CYS A 28 1.50 7.17 -1.31
C CYS A 28 0.47 7.03 -2.44
N ALA A 29 -0.76 6.62 -2.11
CA ALA A 29 -1.81 6.44 -3.12
C ALA A 29 -2.26 7.76 -3.75
N ASP A 30 -2.22 8.85 -2.98
CA ASP A 30 -2.63 10.19 -3.43
C ASP A 30 -1.73 10.73 -4.56
N LEU A 31 -0.47 10.31 -4.62
CA LEU A 31 0.47 10.68 -5.70
C LEU A 31 -0.06 10.30 -7.10
N ALA A 32 -0.83 9.22 -7.21
CA ALA A 32 -1.39 8.77 -8.47
C ALA A 32 -2.88 9.13 -8.66
N LEU A 33 -3.52 9.82 -7.71
CA LEU A 33 -4.95 10.11 -7.78
C LEU A 33 -5.30 10.92 -9.03
N SER A 34 -4.49 11.93 -9.36
CA SER A 34 -4.69 12.75 -10.57
C SER A 34 -4.61 11.93 -11.87
N VAL A 35 -3.82 10.85 -11.91
CA VAL A 35 -3.73 9.94 -13.06
C VAL A 35 -5.09 9.27 -13.32
N PHE A 36 -5.80 8.89 -12.26
CA PHE A 36 -7.14 8.34 -12.36
C PHE A 36 -8.16 9.41 -12.77
N GLU A 37 -8.18 10.55 -12.08
CA GLU A 37 -9.21 11.59 -12.25
C GLU A 37 -9.17 12.28 -13.62
N VAL A 38 -8.00 12.41 -14.22
CA VAL A 38 -7.88 12.93 -15.60
C VAL A 38 -8.51 11.98 -16.61
N ARG A 39 -8.51 10.68 -16.37
CA ARG A 39 -9.03 9.66 -17.29
C ARG A 39 -10.49 9.32 -17.03
N GLU A 40 -10.89 9.30 -15.76
CA GLU A 40 -12.20 8.87 -15.28
C GLU A 40 -12.91 10.04 -14.57
N GLY A 41 -13.06 11.17 -15.30
CA GLY A 41 -13.62 12.39 -14.73
C GLY A 41 -14.99 12.19 -14.10
N GLY A 42 -15.12 12.59 -12.82
CA GLY A 42 -16.37 12.48 -12.04
C GLY A 42 -16.48 11.22 -11.20
N ASP A 43 -15.58 10.25 -11.29
CA ASP A 43 -15.55 9.07 -10.41
C ASP A 43 -14.73 9.36 -9.15
N SER A 44 -15.41 9.56 -8.02
CA SER A 44 -14.81 9.90 -6.72
C SER A 44 -14.33 8.69 -5.90
N ARG A 45 -14.65 7.46 -6.32
CA ARG A 45 -14.39 6.23 -5.54
C ARG A 45 -12.95 6.08 -5.06
N PRO A 46 -11.90 6.29 -5.86
CA PRO A 46 -10.53 6.23 -5.37
C PRO A 46 -10.20 7.34 -4.36
N ARG A 47 -10.68 8.57 -4.59
CA ARG A 47 -10.51 9.69 -3.64
C ARG A 47 -11.16 9.40 -2.30
N GLU A 48 -12.37 8.85 -2.30
CA GLU A 48 -13.09 8.46 -1.09
C GLU A 48 -12.37 7.33 -0.32
N ALA A 49 -11.78 6.37 -1.01
CA ALA A 49 -11.00 5.31 -0.40
C ALA A 49 -9.73 5.86 0.29
N ILE A 50 -9.01 6.79 -0.34
CA ILE A 50 -7.86 7.47 0.27
C ILE A 50 -8.30 8.27 1.50
N ALA A 51 -9.40 9.03 1.40
CA ALA A 51 -9.95 9.79 2.53
C ALA A 51 -10.36 8.86 3.68
N GLY A 52 -10.98 7.72 3.38
CA GLY A 52 -11.31 6.68 4.36
C GLY A 52 -10.09 6.12 5.08
N SER A 53 -8.99 5.87 4.34
CA SER A 53 -7.70 5.45 4.92
C SER A 53 -7.15 6.50 5.88
N ARG A 54 -7.13 7.77 5.48
CA ARG A 54 -6.73 8.89 6.35
C ARG A 54 -7.62 9.00 7.60
N GLY A 55 -8.94 8.83 7.44
CA GLY A 55 -9.88 8.81 8.55
C GLY A 55 -9.56 7.72 9.57
N PHE A 56 -9.28 6.50 9.11
CA PHE A 56 -8.86 5.41 9.99
C PHE A 56 -7.53 5.73 10.68
N GLY A 57 -6.54 6.20 9.94
CA GLY A 57 -5.24 6.59 10.50
C GLY A 57 -5.36 7.68 11.57
N SER A 58 -6.31 8.60 11.41
CA SER A 58 -6.59 9.70 12.34
C SER A 58 -7.50 9.34 13.52
N GLY A 59 -7.90 8.07 13.67
CA GLY A 59 -8.64 7.61 14.85
C GLY A 59 -10.06 7.08 14.58
N ASN A 60 -10.58 7.16 13.37
CA ASN A 60 -11.87 6.58 13.03
C ASN A 60 -11.85 5.06 13.21
N ARG A 61 -13.03 4.48 13.45
CA ARG A 61 -13.16 3.03 13.62
C ARG A 61 -12.99 2.29 12.29
N ARG A 62 -12.38 1.11 12.36
CA ARG A 62 -12.38 0.12 11.29
C ARG A 62 -13.76 -0.54 11.22
N ASP A 63 -14.56 -0.17 10.24
CA ASP A 63 -15.95 -0.61 10.11
C ASP A 63 -16.32 -1.04 8.67
N LYS A 64 -17.59 -1.41 8.47
CA LYS A 64 -18.08 -1.82 7.15
C LYS A 64 -18.00 -0.71 6.10
N ALA A 65 -18.13 0.56 6.51
CA ALA A 65 -18.07 1.69 5.58
C ALA A 65 -16.68 1.81 4.94
N LEU A 66 -15.60 1.75 5.74
CA LEU A 66 -14.24 1.75 5.22
C LEU A 66 -13.97 0.57 4.27
N ARG A 67 -14.49 -0.62 4.60
CA ARG A 67 -14.37 -1.78 3.70
C ARG A 67 -15.11 -1.58 2.39
N SER A 68 -16.28 -0.94 2.43
CA SER A 68 -17.05 -0.62 1.22
C SER A 68 -16.32 0.36 0.32
N LEU A 69 -15.60 1.35 0.89
CA LEU A 69 -14.76 2.28 0.11
C LEU A 69 -13.62 1.55 -0.62
N ALA A 70 -12.95 0.59 0.04
CA ALA A 70 -11.94 -0.23 -0.62
C ALA A 70 -12.53 -1.03 -1.80
N TRP A 71 -13.69 -1.65 -1.63
CA TRP A 71 -14.36 -2.38 -2.70
C TRP A 71 -14.84 -1.47 -3.82
N ALA A 72 -15.32 -0.25 -3.53
CA ALA A 72 -15.72 0.73 -4.53
C ALA A 72 -14.52 1.14 -5.41
N ALA A 73 -13.37 1.45 -4.80
CA ALA A 73 -12.14 1.75 -5.55
C ALA A 73 -11.64 0.53 -6.36
N HIS A 74 -11.82 -0.70 -5.84
CA HIS A 74 -11.51 -1.90 -6.61
C HIS A 74 -12.41 -2.05 -7.86
N SER A 75 -13.70 -1.72 -7.74
CA SER A 75 -14.62 -1.71 -8.88
C SER A 75 -14.22 -0.64 -9.90
N ALA A 76 -13.87 0.58 -9.45
CA ALA A 76 -13.34 1.62 -10.32
C ALA A 76 -12.11 1.16 -11.12
N ALA A 77 -11.18 0.45 -10.46
CA ALA A 77 -10.00 -0.12 -11.12
C ALA A 77 -10.36 -1.14 -12.21
N LYS A 78 -11.44 -1.93 -12.03
CA LYS A 78 -11.89 -2.92 -13.03
C LYS A 78 -12.65 -2.29 -14.20
N GLU A 79 -13.35 -1.21 -13.93
CA GLU A 79 -14.20 -0.53 -14.89
C GLU A 79 -13.41 0.42 -15.80
N SER A 80 -12.25 0.93 -15.33
CA SER A 80 -11.40 1.80 -16.13
C SER A 80 -10.82 1.06 -17.36
N GLY A 81 -10.87 1.71 -18.51
CA GLY A 81 -10.27 1.25 -19.77
C GLY A 81 -8.76 1.54 -19.88
N GLN A 82 -8.20 2.33 -18.96
CA GLN A 82 -6.81 2.80 -19.02
C GLN A 82 -5.95 2.15 -17.92
N GLN A 83 -4.85 1.51 -18.31
CA GLN A 83 -4.00 0.75 -17.37
C GLN A 83 -3.42 1.62 -16.25
N SER A 84 -2.99 2.85 -16.54
CA SER A 84 -2.49 3.78 -15.53
C SER A 84 -3.57 4.12 -14.50
N ALA A 85 -4.81 4.39 -14.95
CA ALA A 85 -5.95 4.67 -14.07
C ALA A 85 -6.34 3.42 -13.25
N GLN A 86 -6.30 2.22 -13.84
CA GLN A 86 -6.52 0.97 -13.11
C GLN A 86 -5.54 0.83 -11.93
N TYR A 87 -4.25 1.12 -12.15
CA TYR A 87 -3.25 1.04 -11.08
C TYR A 87 -3.41 2.14 -10.04
N ALA A 88 -3.75 3.37 -10.44
CA ALA A 88 -4.05 4.45 -9.51
C ALA A 88 -5.24 4.09 -8.58
N ALA A 89 -6.32 3.55 -9.13
CA ALA A 89 -7.46 3.09 -8.33
C ALA A 89 -7.11 1.88 -7.43
N ARG A 90 -6.20 0.99 -7.87
CA ARG A 90 -5.68 -0.10 -7.02
C ARG A 90 -4.83 0.41 -5.85
N ALA A 91 -4.03 1.46 -6.06
CA ALA A 91 -3.30 2.11 -4.98
C ALA A 91 -4.27 2.62 -3.89
N ALA A 92 -5.33 3.32 -4.31
CA ALA A 92 -6.37 3.83 -3.42
C ALA A 92 -7.12 2.71 -2.68
N MET A 93 -7.49 1.64 -3.39
CA MET A 93 -8.11 0.46 -2.80
C MET A 93 -7.25 -0.15 -1.70
N LEU A 94 -5.94 -0.34 -1.97
CA LEU A 94 -5.02 -0.93 -1.00
C LEU A 94 -4.75 0.00 0.18
N ALA A 95 -4.74 1.32 -0.01
CA ALA A 95 -4.64 2.28 1.09
C ALA A 95 -5.78 2.07 2.10
N ALA A 96 -7.04 1.98 1.65
CA ALA A 96 -8.16 1.67 2.53
C ALA A 96 -8.12 0.25 3.11
N ALA A 97 -7.53 -0.70 2.38
CA ALA A 97 -7.40 -2.10 2.81
C ALA A 97 -6.31 -2.31 3.88
N VAL A 98 -5.36 -1.40 4.05
CA VAL A 98 -4.32 -1.48 5.11
C VAL A 98 -4.94 -1.72 6.49
N ALA A 99 -6.06 -1.06 6.79
CA ALA A 99 -6.79 -1.24 8.05
C ALA A 99 -7.19 -2.71 8.36
N TYR A 100 -7.22 -3.56 7.33
CA TYR A 100 -7.62 -4.98 7.42
C TYR A 100 -6.47 -5.94 7.20
N THR A 101 -5.22 -5.47 7.22
CA THR A 101 -4.04 -6.32 7.12
C THR A 101 -3.98 -7.26 8.32
N HIS A 102 -3.81 -8.55 8.04
CA HIS A 102 -3.66 -9.59 9.06
C HIS A 102 -2.20 -9.65 9.52
N THR A 103 -1.92 -9.17 10.72
CA THR A 103 -0.57 -9.16 11.30
C THR A 103 -0.17 -10.51 11.88
N ASP A 104 -1.15 -11.40 12.12
CA ASP A 104 -1.00 -12.78 12.57
C ASP A 104 -0.68 -13.77 11.45
N LEU A 105 -1.03 -13.43 10.19
CA LEU A 105 -0.73 -14.24 9.00
C LEU A 105 0.61 -13.81 8.39
N ASN A 106 1.68 -13.92 9.16
CA ASN A 106 2.99 -13.32 8.86
C ASN A 106 4.03 -14.30 8.29
N GLU A 107 3.65 -15.55 8.01
CA GLU A 107 4.58 -16.56 7.50
C GLU A 107 4.30 -16.99 6.05
N GLY A 108 5.32 -17.51 5.40
CA GLY A 108 5.25 -18.13 4.08
C GLY A 108 4.56 -17.25 3.03
N LYS A 109 3.77 -17.86 2.16
CA LYS A 109 3.05 -17.15 1.08
C LYS A 109 2.01 -16.16 1.62
N GLN A 110 1.39 -16.46 2.76
CA GLN A 110 0.41 -15.57 3.38
C GLN A 110 1.10 -14.28 3.87
N GLY A 111 2.23 -14.39 4.57
CA GLY A 111 3.01 -13.23 4.99
C GLY A 111 3.50 -12.36 3.83
N VAL A 112 3.96 -12.98 2.73
CA VAL A 112 4.30 -12.25 1.51
C VAL A 112 3.10 -11.44 0.98
N ASN A 113 1.89 -12.02 1.00
CA ASN A 113 0.69 -11.32 0.56
C ASN A 113 0.28 -10.19 1.52
N GLN A 114 0.44 -10.37 2.84
CA GLN A 114 0.17 -9.30 3.81
C GLN A 114 1.15 -8.12 3.63
N ALA A 115 2.43 -8.40 3.41
CA ALA A 115 3.41 -7.36 3.09
C ALA A 115 3.02 -6.60 1.80
N ARG A 116 2.45 -7.28 0.80
CA ARG A 116 1.93 -6.62 -0.41
C ARG A 116 0.74 -5.68 -0.15
N HIS A 117 -0.09 -5.96 0.85
CA HIS A 117 -1.16 -5.03 1.23
C HIS A 117 -0.57 -3.73 1.78
N ILE A 118 0.53 -3.81 2.55
CA ILE A 118 1.22 -2.63 3.09
C ILE A 118 1.94 -1.85 2.00
N LEU A 119 2.74 -2.52 1.18
CA LEU A 119 3.57 -1.90 0.14
C LEU A 119 2.77 -1.43 -1.09
N GLY A 120 1.62 -2.06 -1.31
CA GLY A 120 0.83 -1.90 -2.54
C GLY A 120 0.42 -0.47 -2.87
N PRO A 121 -0.02 0.37 -1.93
CA PRO A 121 -0.34 1.77 -2.21
C PRO A 121 0.78 2.51 -2.93
N ALA A 122 2.01 2.42 -2.44
CA ALA A 122 3.17 3.06 -3.05
C ALA A 122 3.56 2.42 -4.39
N VAL A 123 3.59 1.08 -4.46
CA VAL A 123 3.99 0.34 -5.67
C VAL A 123 3.02 0.57 -6.82
N TYR A 124 1.72 0.52 -6.57
CA TYR A 124 0.72 0.75 -7.62
C TYR A 124 0.65 2.23 -8.02
N ALA A 125 0.89 3.18 -7.09
CA ALA A 125 1.01 4.59 -7.42
C ALA A 125 2.22 4.84 -8.33
N ALA A 126 3.39 4.30 -7.98
CA ALA A 126 4.60 4.41 -8.79
C ALA A 126 4.38 3.86 -10.20
N LEU A 127 3.80 2.67 -10.33
CA LEU A 127 3.53 2.06 -11.64
C LEU A 127 2.48 2.84 -12.44
N ALA A 128 1.46 3.41 -11.79
CA ALA A 128 0.48 4.26 -12.45
C ALA A 128 1.11 5.52 -13.04
N CYS A 129 1.99 6.18 -12.28
CA CYS A 129 2.70 7.38 -12.72
C CYS A 129 3.72 7.07 -13.83
N GLU A 130 4.48 5.97 -13.70
CA GLU A 130 5.40 5.49 -14.74
C GLU A 130 4.69 5.31 -16.09
N ILE A 131 3.54 4.60 -16.08
CA ILE A 131 2.78 4.36 -17.32
C ILE A 131 2.16 5.66 -17.85
N ALA A 132 1.69 6.55 -16.99
CA ALA A 132 1.12 7.84 -17.39
C ALA A 132 2.18 8.76 -18.03
N ALA A 133 3.44 8.59 -17.66
CA ALA A 133 4.61 9.29 -18.19
C ALA A 133 5.34 8.48 -19.28
N GLU A 134 4.60 7.76 -20.12
CA GLU A 134 5.15 7.03 -21.28
C GLU A 134 6.22 5.99 -20.91
N HIS A 135 6.06 5.34 -19.75
CA HIS A 135 6.97 4.33 -19.20
C HIS A 135 8.35 4.88 -18.76
N ASP A 136 8.38 6.12 -18.27
CA ASP A 136 9.57 6.68 -17.64
C ASP A 136 9.82 6.01 -16.28
N ALA A 137 10.82 5.11 -16.26
CA ALA A 137 11.15 4.31 -15.09
C ALA A 137 11.71 5.14 -13.92
N ASP A 138 12.31 6.30 -14.19
CA ASP A 138 12.88 7.18 -13.17
C ASP A 138 11.77 7.74 -12.27
N ILE A 139 10.59 8.00 -12.81
CA ILE A 139 9.42 8.46 -12.04
C ILE A 139 9.00 7.42 -10.99
N ALA A 140 8.93 6.14 -11.38
CA ALA A 140 8.60 5.10 -10.42
C ALA A 140 9.69 4.96 -9.35
N ASP A 141 10.96 5.06 -9.74
CA ASP A 141 12.10 4.98 -8.82
C ASP A 141 12.09 6.11 -7.79
N ASP A 142 11.84 7.34 -8.23
CA ASP A 142 11.71 8.53 -7.37
C ASP A 142 10.55 8.37 -6.37
N ILE A 143 9.39 7.90 -6.83
CA ILE A 143 8.24 7.65 -5.96
C ILE A 143 8.56 6.57 -4.92
N LEU A 144 9.19 5.46 -5.31
CA LEU A 144 9.59 4.42 -4.35
C LEU A 144 10.63 4.93 -3.35
N GLN A 145 11.58 5.76 -3.80
CA GLN A 145 12.58 6.34 -2.91
C GLN A 145 11.93 7.29 -1.90
N ALA A 146 11.02 8.15 -2.36
CA ALA A 146 10.28 9.04 -1.48
C ALA A 146 9.39 8.25 -0.49
N ALA A 147 8.70 7.20 -0.96
CA ALA A 147 7.90 6.34 -0.10
C ALA A 147 8.74 5.64 0.98
N ALA A 148 9.94 5.15 0.63
CA ALA A 148 10.84 4.52 1.59
C ALA A 148 11.37 5.53 2.63
N ASN A 149 11.76 6.73 2.20
CA ASN A 149 12.27 7.78 3.08
C ASN A 149 11.21 8.29 4.08
N ASN A 150 9.94 8.28 3.68
CA ASN A 150 8.82 8.75 4.50
C ASN A 150 8.07 7.61 5.22
N ALA A 151 8.54 6.35 5.11
CA ALA A 151 7.91 5.23 5.78
C ALA A 151 8.04 5.39 7.31
N PRO A 152 6.92 5.40 8.07
CA PRO A 152 6.99 5.48 9.51
C PRO A 152 7.55 4.18 10.11
N GLN A 153 8.02 4.23 11.35
CA GLN A 153 8.63 3.09 12.03
C GLN A 153 7.70 1.87 12.06
N GLU A 154 6.40 2.08 12.13
CA GLU A 154 5.37 1.03 12.17
C GLU A 154 5.36 0.20 10.88
N VAL A 155 5.57 0.81 9.72
CA VAL A 155 5.74 0.10 8.44
C VAL A 155 6.96 -0.83 8.51
N CYS A 156 8.07 -0.32 9.02
CA CYS A 156 9.30 -1.11 9.18
C CYS A 156 9.09 -2.29 10.14
N ILE A 157 8.39 -2.07 11.27
CA ILE A 157 8.07 -3.12 12.25
C ILE A 157 7.21 -4.21 11.60
N LEU A 158 6.13 -3.82 10.90
CA LEU A 158 5.24 -4.77 10.23
C LEU A 158 5.97 -5.60 9.17
N LEU A 159 6.77 -4.96 8.33
CA LEU A 159 7.52 -5.66 7.27
C LEU A 159 8.56 -6.62 7.84
N ARG A 160 9.21 -6.28 8.97
CA ARG A 160 10.17 -7.18 9.64
C ARG A 160 9.52 -8.45 10.19
N CYS A 161 8.25 -8.40 10.56
CA CYS A 161 7.49 -9.57 10.98
C CYS A 161 7.04 -10.45 9.81
N MET A 162 7.20 -10.01 8.56
CA MET A 162 6.75 -10.70 7.35
C MET A 162 7.94 -11.08 6.46
N PRO A 163 7.81 -12.15 5.64
CA PRO A 163 8.87 -12.51 4.69
C PRO A 163 9.11 -11.39 3.67
N PRO A 164 10.37 -11.22 3.21
CA PRO A 164 10.69 -10.24 2.18
C PRO A 164 9.99 -10.58 0.86
N GLN A 165 9.75 -9.54 0.06
CA GLN A 165 9.17 -9.71 -1.27
C GLN A 165 10.14 -10.46 -2.18
N PRO A 166 9.71 -11.55 -2.83
CA PRO A 166 10.56 -12.29 -3.74
C PRO A 166 10.87 -11.45 -4.98
N ARG A 167 12.09 -11.60 -5.49
CA ARG A 167 12.46 -11.03 -6.78
C ARG A 167 11.67 -11.73 -7.89
N GLY A 168 10.99 -10.95 -8.71
CA GLY A 168 10.21 -11.47 -9.83
C GLY A 168 10.65 -10.87 -11.16
N THR A 169 10.07 -11.36 -12.27
CA THR A 169 10.42 -10.94 -13.63
C THR A 169 9.53 -9.83 -14.18
N THR A 170 8.33 -9.64 -13.61
CA THR A 170 7.44 -8.56 -14.06
C THR A 170 7.82 -7.23 -13.41
N ARG A 171 7.58 -6.11 -14.11
CA ARG A 171 7.82 -4.77 -13.56
C ARG A 171 7.17 -4.58 -12.19
N LEU A 172 5.91 -4.97 -12.04
CA LEU A 172 5.20 -4.91 -10.76
C LEU A 172 5.93 -5.67 -9.65
N SER A 173 6.42 -6.87 -9.90
CA SER A 173 7.11 -7.66 -8.88
C SER A 173 8.50 -7.09 -8.55
N GLN A 174 9.16 -6.45 -9.50
CA GLN A 174 10.41 -5.72 -9.26
C GLN A 174 10.18 -4.54 -8.33
N LEU A 175 9.16 -3.70 -8.60
CA LEU A 175 8.82 -2.56 -7.75
C LEU A 175 8.47 -2.99 -6.31
N PHE A 176 7.73 -4.10 -6.12
CA PHE A 176 7.48 -4.66 -4.79
C PHE A 176 8.77 -5.06 -4.07
N HIS A 177 9.66 -5.77 -4.76
CA HIS A 177 10.95 -6.19 -4.21
C HIS A 177 11.81 -4.98 -3.84
N ASP A 178 11.90 -3.99 -4.73
CA ASP A 178 12.76 -2.82 -4.57
C ASP A 178 12.29 -1.92 -3.40
N LEU A 179 10.98 -1.67 -3.28
CA LEU A 179 10.45 -0.91 -2.16
C LEU A 179 10.67 -1.63 -0.82
N ASP A 180 10.37 -2.94 -0.76
CA ASP A 180 10.58 -3.75 0.44
C ASP A 180 12.05 -3.71 0.89
N ALA A 181 12.98 -3.87 -0.04
CA ALA A 181 14.41 -3.82 0.23
C ALA A 181 14.86 -2.45 0.76
N ARG A 182 14.40 -1.34 0.15
CA ARG A 182 14.72 0.03 0.57
C ARG A 182 14.27 0.30 2.01
N ILE A 183 13.00 -0.03 2.33
CA ILE A 183 12.45 0.20 3.67
C ILE A 183 13.19 -0.63 4.72
N ARG A 184 13.48 -1.91 4.45
CA ARG A 184 14.20 -2.79 5.39
C ARG A 184 15.63 -2.32 5.62
N THR A 185 16.31 -1.79 4.60
CA THR A 185 17.69 -1.29 4.70
C THR A 185 17.75 0.03 5.46
N ALA A 186 16.86 0.97 5.19
CA ALA A 186 16.80 2.26 5.89
C ALA A 186 16.57 2.11 7.41
N ALA A 187 15.86 1.07 7.81
CA ALA A 187 15.57 0.79 9.23
C ALA A 187 16.73 0.12 10.00
N THR A 188 17.86 -0.16 9.35
CA THR A 188 19.06 -0.75 9.98
C THR A 188 20.20 0.26 10.14
N SER A 189 20.03 1.47 9.62
CA SER A 189 20.97 2.59 9.73
C SER A 189 20.60 3.52 10.87
#